data_1a53d76ccc633e1eb5155946eeb47efa
#
_entry.id   1a53d76ccc633e1eb5155946eeb47efa
#
_cell.length_a   1.000
_cell.length_b   1.000
_cell.length_c   1.000
_cell.angle_alpha   90.00
_cell.angle_beta   90.00
_cell.angle_gamma   90.00
#
_symmetry.space_group_name_H-M   'P 1'
#
loop_
_entity.id
_entity.type
_entity.pdbx_description
1 polymer ?
#
loop_
_entity_poly.entity_id
_entity_poly.type
_entity_poly.pdbx_seq_one_letter_code
_entity_poly.pdbx_strand_id
1 'polypeptide(L)'
;MNLQVSVPYQPCVYKCPMCVARGHKNTGTFENLYEKDPKEWAKKLREAAKDKSAVVITGECDPTQNMKYVNDVARVLWNCDDFDGDIEFTTHNQHFDNWGLNHCVKVITLSVTNVREYLNAWKVISNRNAIVPRTYRMVILLTNEFDFLTPENFNTMGFDQVTFKTLQYGEDGDVNRWIYEHKMSDEQVENIRKIVDKFNSFGECSVRLDTSCQTAAGRYEIFRCDGKVYPSWEAFEAEEG
;
A
#
# COMPACT_ATOMS: atom_id res chain seq x y z
N MET A 1 4.33 2.17 -15.92
CA MET A 1 3.58 1.15 -15.11
C MET A 1 4.37 0.91 -13.83
N ASN A 2 3.71 0.73 -12.69
CA ASN A 2 4.37 0.47 -11.42
C ASN A 2 4.55 -1.04 -11.19
N LEU A 3 5.53 -1.41 -10.37
CA LEU A 3 5.71 -2.77 -9.89
C LEU A 3 5.31 -2.84 -8.42
N GLN A 4 4.43 -3.76 -8.07
CA GLN A 4 4.18 -4.12 -6.69
C GLN A 4 5.08 -5.29 -6.31
N VAL A 5 5.87 -5.15 -5.26
CA VAL A 5 6.65 -6.26 -4.70
C VAL A 5 5.92 -6.79 -3.48
N SER A 6 5.44 -8.03 -3.61
CA SER A 6 4.70 -8.69 -2.54
C SER A 6 5.66 -9.26 -1.50
N VAL A 7 5.50 -8.87 -0.23
CA VAL A 7 6.21 -9.56 0.87
C VAL A 7 5.73 -11.00 0.96
N PRO A 8 6.63 -11.94 1.30
CA PRO A 8 6.26 -13.35 1.46
C PRO A 8 5.12 -13.53 2.44
N TYR A 9 4.22 -14.43 2.11
CA TYR A 9 3.06 -14.71 2.94
C TYR A 9 3.44 -15.14 4.35
N GLN A 10 2.75 -14.51 5.28
CA GLN A 10 2.63 -14.96 6.67
C GLN A 10 1.30 -14.45 7.23
N PRO A 11 0.75 -15.06 8.29
CA PRO A 11 -0.50 -14.58 8.88
C PRO A 11 -0.40 -13.11 9.26
N CYS A 12 -1.22 -12.27 8.62
CA CYS A 12 -1.22 -10.83 8.88
C CYS A 12 -1.86 -10.52 10.23
N VAL A 13 -1.19 -9.69 11.04
CA VAL A 13 -1.67 -9.30 12.37
C VAL A 13 -2.88 -8.36 12.33
N TYR A 14 -3.08 -7.62 11.21
CA TYR A 14 -4.12 -6.59 11.12
C TYR A 14 -5.51 -7.10 10.76
N LYS A 15 -5.63 -8.24 10.10
CA LYS A 15 -6.90 -8.90 9.77
C LYS A 15 -7.97 -7.96 9.18
N CYS A 16 -7.58 -7.02 8.31
CA CYS A 16 -8.49 -6.06 7.69
C CYS A 16 -9.65 -6.77 6.98
N PRO A 17 -10.92 -6.41 7.24
CA PRO A 17 -12.06 -7.11 6.65
C PRO A 17 -12.11 -7.02 5.12
N MET A 18 -11.67 -5.88 4.56
CA MET A 18 -11.61 -5.59 3.12
C MET A 18 -10.30 -6.01 2.46
N CYS A 19 -9.46 -6.78 3.14
CA CYS A 19 -8.14 -7.12 2.63
C CYS A 19 -8.25 -8.04 1.40
N VAL A 20 -7.81 -7.56 0.25
CA VAL A 20 -7.79 -8.35 -0.99
C VAL A 20 -6.94 -9.62 -0.85
N ALA A 21 -5.85 -9.59 -0.09
CA ALA A 21 -5.02 -10.75 0.16
C ALA A 21 -5.72 -11.86 0.98
N ARG A 22 -6.85 -11.57 1.63
CA ARG A 22 -7.65 -12.59 2.32
C ARG A 22 -8.57 -13.36 1.38
N GLY A 23 -9.03 -12.72 0.30
CA GLY A 23 -9.80 -13.37 -0.76
C GLY A 23 -8.94 -14.28 -1.61
N HIS A 24 -7.66 -13.99 -1.70
CA HIS A 24 -6.71 -14.83 -2.40
C HIS A 24 -6.28 -15.97 -1.47
N LYS A 25 -6.77 -17.17 -1.74
CA LYS A 25 -6.36 -18.39 -1.02
C LYS A 25 -4.88 -18.61 -1.25
N ASN A 26 -4.06 -18.11 -0.35
CA ASN A 26 -2.65 -18.38 -0.41
C ASN A 26 -2.42 -19.84 0.01
N THR A 27 -2.14 -20.67 -0.93
CA THR A 27 -1.97 -22.10 -0.72
C THR A 27 -0.62 -22.47 -0.12
N GLY A 28 0.29 -21.49 0.03
CA GLY A 28 1.59 -21.72 0.67
C GLY A 28 2.53 -22.67 -0.08
N THR A 29 2.17 -23.04 -1.31
CA THR A 29 2.90 -24.05 -2.10
C THR A 29 4.02 -23.45 -2.98
N PHE A 30 4.27 -22.15 -2.87
CA PHE A 30 5.28 -21.50 -3.70
C PHE A 30 6.69 -21.80 -3.26
N GLU A 31 7.52 -22.06 -4.25
CA GLU A 31 8.95 -22.06 -4.04
C GLU A 31 9.41 -20.65 -3.67
N ASN A 32 9.88 -20.46 -2.45
CA ASN A 32 10.41 -19.18 -2.00
C ASN A 32 11.85 -19.01 -2.54
N LEU A 33 11.97 -18.48 -3.76
CA LEU A 33 13.26 -18.25 -4.40
C LEU A 33 14.11 -17.26 -3.61
N TYR A 34 13.49 -16.28 -2.93
CA TYR A 34 14.20 -15.34 -2.08
C TYR A 34 15.00 -16.05 -0.97
N GLU A 35 14.47 -17.13 -0.39
CA GLU A 35 15.19 -17.91 0.64
C GLU A 35 16.14 -18.93 0.02
N LYS A 36 15.75 -19.56 -1.09
CA LYS A 36 16.51 -20.65 -1.72
C LYS A 36 17.71 -20.15 -2.52
N ASP A 37 17.53 -19.10 -3.33
CA ASP A 37 18.58 -18.46 -4.13
C ASP A 37 18.38 -16.94 -4.16
N PRO A 38 18.84 -16.23 -3.11
CA PRO A 38 18.70 -14.77 -3.02
C PRO A 38 19.37 -14.01 -4.18
N LYS A 39 20.38 -14.60 -4.82
CA LYS A 39 21.09 -13.95 -5.94
C LYS A 39 20.25 -13.97 -7.21
N GLU A 40 19.68 -15.13 -7.53
CA GLU A 40 18.79 -15.25 -8.69
C GLU A 40 17.50 -14.46 -8.48
N TRP A 41 16.93 -14.49 -7.27
CA TRP A 41 15.78 -13.65 -6.91
C TRP A 41 16.10 -12.15 -7.13
N ALA A 42 17.25 -11.67 -6.65
CA ALA A 42 17.66 -10.28 -6.79
C ALA A 42 17.87 -9.88 -8.27
N LYS A 43 18.39 -10.80 -9.09
CA LYS A 43 18.53 -10.60 -10.55
C LYS A 43 17.15 -10.41 -11.19
N LYS A 44 16.21 -11.31 -10.90
CA LYS A 44 14.83 -11.26 -11.41
C LYS A 44 14.09 -10.00 -10.96
N LEU A 45 14.30 -9.55 -9.71
CA LEU A 45 13.72 -8.30 -9.22
C LEU A 45 14.23 -7.09 -10.01
N ARG A 46 15.53 -7.00 -10.31
CA ARG A 46 16.08 -5.92 -11.14
C ARG A 46 15.48 -5.92 -12.55
N GLU A 47 15.36 -7.11 -13.17
CA GLU A 47 14.73 -7.26 -14.48
C GLU A 47 13.27 -6.80 -14.45
N ALA A 48 12.51 -7.16 -13.42
CA ALA A 48 11.12 -6.76 -13.26
C ALA A 48 10.93 -5.26 -12.98
N ALA A 49 11.89 -4.65 -12.28
CA ALA A 49 11.85 -3.23 -11.93
C ALA A 49 12.32 -2.31 -13.08
N LYS A 50 12.95 -2.85 -14.11
CA LYS A 50 13.44 -2.08 -15.25
C LYS A 50 12.30 -1.27 -15.88
N ASP A 51 12.57 0.00 -16.19
CA ASP A 51 11.63 0.95 -16.80
C ASP A 51 10.33 1.19 -15.96
N LYS A 52 10.33 0.84 -14.69
CA LYS A 52 9.19 1.14 -13.78
C LYS A 52 9.39 2.52 -13.15
N SER A 53 8.32 3.30 -13.09
CA SER A 53 8.33 4.62 -12.45
C SER A 53 8.29 4.55 -10.91
N ALA A 54 7.78 3.45 -10.37
CA ALA A 54 7.83 3.19 -8.93
C ALA A 54 7.76 1.68 -8.63
N VAL A 55 8.38 1.29 -7.53
CA VAL A 55 8.23 -0.03 -6.92
C VAL A 55 7.58 0.13 -5.56
N VAL A 56 6.41 -0.48 -5.38
CA VAL A 56 5.61 -0.42 -4.15
C VAL A 56 5.76 -1.71 -3.37
N ILE A 57 6.42 -1.65 -2.21
CA ILE A 57 6.57 -2.80 -1.31
C ILE A 57 5.32 -2.90 -0.44
N THR A 58 4.55 -3.94 -0.64
CA THR A 58 3.30 -4.23 0.07
C THR A 58 3.05 -5.74 -0.02
N GLY A 59 1.84 -6.24 0.17
CA GLY A 59 1.54 -7.59 -0.26
C GLY A 59 0.67 -8.42 0.66
N GLU A 60 0.95 -9.70 0.75
CA GLU A 60 0.09 -10.73 1.35
C GLU A 60 0.03 -10.66 2.88
N CYS A 61 0.93 -9.89 3.50
CA CYS A 61 0.85 -9.48 4.91
C CYS A 61 1.33 -8.03 5.05
N ASP A 62 1.29 -7.48 6.25
CA ASP A 62 1.89 -6.15 6.49
C ASP A 62 3.41 -6.23 6.38
N PRO A 63 4.04 -5.40 5.54
CA PRO A 63 5.49 -5.43 5.33
C PRO A 63 6.32 -5.22 6.59
N THR A 64 5.79 -4.54 7.62
CA THR A 64 6.50 -4.39 8.90
C THR A 64 6.71 -5.72 9.63
N GLN A 65 6.01 -6.77 9.25
CA GLN A 65 6.23 -8.10 9.78
C GLN A 65 7.49 -8.77 9.19
N ASN A 66 8.01 -8.26 8.05
CA ASN A 66 9.22 -8.79 7.40
C ASN A 66 10.15 -7.67 6.93
N MET A 67 10.63 -6.86 7.86
CA MET A 67 11.52 -5.73 7.58
C MET A 67 12.84 -6.13 6.92
N LYS A 68 13.31 -7.37 7.15
CA LYS A 68 14.49 -7.88 6.46
C LYS A 68 14.24 -7.94 4.95
N TYR A 69 13.13 -8.54 4.53
CA TYR A 69 12.75 -8.61 3.11
C TYR A 69 12.58 -7.21 2.51
N VAL A 70 11.87 -6.32 3.19
CA VAL A 70 11.67 -4.92 2.76
C VAL A 70 13.00 -4.22 2.49
N ASN A 71 13.95 -4.35 3.42
CA ASN A 71 15.26 -3.73 3.29
C ASN A 71 16.13 -4.38 2.21
N ASP A 72 15.97 -5.68 1.98
CA ASP A 72 16.69 -6.39 0.90
C ASP A 72 16.14 -5.97 -0.47
N VAL A 73 14.81 -5.84 -0.64
CA VAL A 73 14.18 -5.25 -1.85
C VAL A 73 14.76 -3.86 -2.12
N ALA A 74 14.71 -2.97 -1.12
CA ALA A 74 15.19 -1.60 -1.27
C ALA A 74 16.68 -1.56 -1.65
N ARG A 75 17.50 -2.42 -1.06
CA ARG A 75 18.94 -2.50 -1.36
C ARG A 75 19.21 -3.01 -2.78
N VAL A 76 18.46 -4.01 -3.24
CA VAL A 76 18.58 -4.57 -4.59
C VAL A 76 18.25 -3.52 -5.63
N LEU A 77 17.17 -2.76 -5.42
CA LEU A 77 16.72 -1.69 -6.33
C LEU A 77 17.67 -0.49 -6.33
N TRP A 78 18.18 -0.10 -5.16
CA TRP A 78 19.16 0.99 -5.05
C TRP A 78 20.45 0.71 -5.85
N ASN A 79 20.85 -0.55 -5.93
CA ASN A 79 22.04 -0.97 -6.70
C ASN A 79 21.68 -1.46 -8.11
N CYS A 80 20.59 -0.94 -8.70
CA CYS A 80 20.12 -1.29 -10.03
C CYS A 80 20.23 -0.06 -10.92
N ASP A 81 21.23 -0.05 -11.82
CA ASP A 81 21.50 1.09 -12.72
C ASP A 81 20.34 1.36 -13.71
N ASP A 82 19.53 0.33 -13.99
CA ASP A 82 18.36 0.40 -14.88
C ASP A 82 17.06 0.83 -14.16
N PHE A 83 17.13 1.18 -12.88
CA PHE A 83 15.97 1.63 -12.09
C PHE A 83 16.25 2.98 -11.42
N ASP A 84 15.53 4.00 -11.87
CA ASP A 84 15.57 5.38 -11.34
C ASP A 84 14.27 5.82 -10.66
N GLY A 85 13.32 4.87 -10.53
CA GLY A 85 12.01 5.11 -9.95
C GLY A 85 12.00 5.26 -8.43
N ASP A 86 10.84 5.61 -7.88
CA ASP A 86 10.64 5.71 -6.45
C ASP A 86 10.42 4.33 -5.81
N ILE A 87 11.05 4.10 -4.65
CA ILE A 87 10.76 2.95 -3.80
C ILE A 87 9.76 3.40 -2.74
N GLU A 88 8.56 2.83 -2.79
CA GLU A 88 7.47 3.08 -1.87
C GLU A 88 7.28 1.90 -0.90
N PHE A 89 6.86 2.21 0.32
CA PHE A 89 6.58 1.22 1.36
C PHE A 89 5.19 1.48 1.93
N THR A 90 4.32 0.48 1.93
CA THR A 90 2.93 0.62 2.41
C THR A 90 2.68 -0.26 3.62
N THR A 91 2.14 0.31 4.70
CA THR A 91 1.86 -0.40 5.96
C THR A 91 0.58 0.08 6.63
N HIS A 92 -0.01 -0.77 7.48
CA HIS A 92 -1.04 -0.41 8.46
C HIS A 92 -0.46 -0.10 9.84
N ASN A 93 0.85 -0.32 10.05
CA ASN A 93 1.48 -0.18 11.36
C ASN A 93 1.70 1.30 11.72
N GLN A 94 0.83 1.84 12.58
CA GLN A 94 0.94 3.21 13.08
C GLN A 94 2.10 3.42 14.08
N HIS A 95 2.61 2.33 14.65
CA HIS A 95 3.75 2.34 15.57
C HIS A 95 5.06 1.94 14.88
N PHE A 96 5.06 1.96 13.55
CA PHE A 96 6.24 1.62 12.78
C PHE A 96 7.39 2.57 13.10
N ASP A 97 8.52 1.99 13.52
CA ASP A 97 9.77 2.71 13.67
C ASP A 97 10.50 2.73 12.32
N ASN A 98 10.51 3.88 11.67
CA ASN A 98 11.14 4.05 10.37
C ASN A 98 12.66 4.23 10.40
N TRP A 99 13.29 4.20 11.57
CA TRP A 99 14.76 4.25 11.69
C TRP A 99 15.43 3.00 11.12
N GLY A 100 14.79 1.83 11.25
CA GLY A 100 15.23 0.58 10.67
C GLY A 100 14.96 0.42 9.16
N LEU A 101 14.27 1.38 8.53
CA LEU A 101 13.95 1.34 7.11
C LEU A 101 15.10 1.87 6.26
N ASN A 102 15.44 1.15 5.20
CA ASN A 102 16.50 1.54 4.27
C ASN A 102 16.26 2.97 3.73
N HIS A 103 17.33 3.79 3.72
CA HIS A 103 17.27 5.20 3.29
C HIS A 103 16.83 5.40 1.84
N CYS A 104 16.91 4.37 1.01
CA CYS A 104 16.47 4.41 -0.39
C CYS A 104 14.95 4.43 -0.56
N VAL A 105 14.20 4.03 0.47
CA VAL A 105 12.74 4.17 0.46
C VAL A 105 12.37 5.63 0.55
N LYS A 106 11.74 6.15 -0.50
CA LYS A 106 11.38 7.57 -0.66
C LYS A 106 9.99 7.90 -0.15
N VAL A 107 9.05 6.97 -0.26
CA VAL A 107 7.66 7.19 0.13
C VAL A 107 7.25 6.15 1.18
N ILE A 108 6.70 6.64 2.29
CA ILE A 108 6.05 5.80 3.31
C ILE A 108 4.55 6.05 3.24
N THR A 109 3.79 5.02 2.93
CA THR A 109 2.33 5.09 2.87
C THR A 109 1.72 4.36 4.07
N LEU A 110 0.97 5.10 4.88
CA LEU A 110 0.15 4.54 5.94
C LEU A 110 -1.27 4.29 5.41
N SER A 111 -1.73 3.06 5.45
CA SER A 111 -3.12 2.71 5.18
C SER A 111 -3.95 2.84 6.46
N VAL A 112 -5.07 3.53 6.37
CA VAL A 112 -6.02 3.79 7.46
C VAL A 112 -7.38 3.25 7.04
N THR A 113 -7.97 2.39 7.86
CA THR A 113 -9.21 1.67 7.54
C THR A 113 -10.35 1.94 8.50
N ASN A 114 -10.06 2.62 9.62
CA ASN A 114 -11.03 2.96 10.66
C ASN A 114 -10.64 4.23 11.41
N VAL A 115 -11.60 4.79 12.16
CA VAL A 115 -11.42 6.05 12.91
C VAL A 115 -10.29 5.98 13.91
N ARG A 116 -10.12 4.84 14.61
CA ARG A 116 -9.06 4.68 15.60
C ARG A 116 -7.68 4.79 14.96
N GLU A 117 -7.50 4.20 13.79
CA GLU A 117 -6.26 4.30 13.02
C GLU A 117 -6.03 5.74 12.56
N TYR A 118 -7.06 6.41 12.06
CA TYR A 118 -6.98 7.82 11.68
C TYR A 118 -6.50 8.69 12.85
N LEU A 119 -7.16 8.59 14.01
CA LEU A 119 -6.80 9.38 15.19
C LEU A 119 -5.39 9.11 15.74
N ASN A 120 -4.80 7.96 15.40
CA ASN A 120 -3.44 7.60 15.80
C ASN A 120 -2.39 7.82 14.69
N ALA A 121 -2.79 8.22 13.48
CA ALA A 121 -1.90 8.34 12.32
C ALA A 121 -0.71 9.30 12.55
N TRP A 122 -0.89 10.34 13.38
CA TRP A 122 0.17 11.27 13.75
C TRP A 122 1.41 10.61 14.36
N LYS A 123 1.28 9.40 14.95
CA LYS A 123 2.39 8.65 15.55
C LYS A 123 3.46 8.28 14.52
N VAL A 124 3.05 7.98 13.28
CA VAL A 124 4.00 7.71 12.18
C VAL A 124 4.80 8.98 11.86
N ILE A 125 4.14 10.13 11.91
CA ILE A 125 4.78 11.43 11.65
C ILE A 125 5.71 11.83 12.79
N SER A 126 5.33 11.57 14.05
CA SER A 126 6.19 11.87 15.20
C SER A 126 7.50 11.06 15.21
N ASN A 127 7.51 9.92 14.52
CA ASN A 127 8.68 9.07 14.35
C ASN A 127 9.48 9.39 13.07
N ARG A 128 9.24 10.52 12.42
CA ARG A 128 10.01 10.92 11.22
C ARG A 128 11.50 10.92 11.50
N ASN A 129 12.23 10.27 10.61
CA ASN A 129 13.68 10.42 10.60
C ASN A 129 14.05 11.71 9.85
N ALA A 130 14.45 12.74 10.59
CA ALA A 130 14.79 14.03 10.00
C ALA A 130 16.06 14.01 9.12
N ILE A 131 16.88 12.97 9.23
CA ILE A 131 18.11 12.83 8.45
C ILE A 131 17.83 12.30 7.04
N VAL A 132 16.78 11.46 6.90
CA VAL A 132 16.40 10.87 5.62
C VAL A 132 15.13 11.53 5.12
N PRO A 133 15.20 12.39 4.09
CA PRO A 133 14.01 13.02 3.55
C PRO A 133 13.11 11.96 2.89
N ARG A 134 11.86 11.89 3.33
CA ARG A 134 10.83 10.99 2.80
C ARG A 134 9.52 11.72 2.65
N THR A 135 8.74 11.32 1.67
CA THR A 135 7.33 11.69 1.55
C THR A 135 6.48 10.75 2.40
N TYR A 136 5.67 11.31 3.28
CA TYR A 136 4.72 10.56 4.08
C TYR A 136 3.33 10.71 3.49
N ARG A 137 2.75 9.59 3.08
CA ARG A 137 1.40 9.52 2.49
C ARG A 137 0.46 8.79 3.43
N MET A 138 -0.73 9.31 3.61
CA MET A 138 -1.84 8.61 4.28
C MET A 138 -2.88 8.22 3.24
N VAL A 139 -3.29 6.96 3.24
CA VAL A 139 -4.40 6.45 2.42
C VAL A 139 -5.54 6.08 3.36
N ILE A 140 -6.65 6.80 3.27
CA ILE A 140 -7.86 6.55 4.07
C ILE A 140 -8.83 5.77 3.21
N LEU A 141 -9.11 4.51 3.58
CA LEU A 141 -10.15 3.71 2.95
C LEU A 141 -11.50 4.14 3.49
N LEU A 142 -12.33 4.72 2.63
CA LEU A 142 -13.58 5.35 3.00
C LEU A 142 -14.64 4.32 3.39
N THR A 143 -14.84 4.17 4.68
CA THR A 143 -15.96 3.45 5.28
C THR A 143 -16.96 4.45 5.87
N ASN A 144 -18.17 3.99 6.18
CA ASN A 144 -19.18 4.80 6.89
C ASN A 144 -18.74 5.27 8.28
N GLU A 145 -17.68 4.69 8.85
CA GLU A 145 -17.07 5.21 10.08
C GLU A 145 -16.47 6.62 9.92
N PHE A 146 -16.16 7.04 8.69
CA PHE A 146 -15.62 8.35 8.38
C PHE A 146 -16.67 9.41 8.03
N ASP A 147 -17.95 9.14 8.27
CA ASP A 147 -19.08 10.06 8.01
C ASP A 147 -18.96 11.40 8.75
N PHE A 148 -18.20 11.42 9.85
CA PHE A 148 -17.96 12.64 10.63
C PHE A 148 -16.98 13.61 9.95
N LEU A 149 -16.23 13.18 8.92
CA LEU A 149 -15.25 14.02 8.27
C LEU A 149 -15.92 15.14 7.47
N THR A 150 -15.54 16.36 7.80
CA THR A 150 -15.98 17.59 7.11
C THR A 150 -14.76 18.46 6.79
N PRO A 151 -14.89 19.45 5.90
CA PRO A 151 -13.82 20.40 5.64
C PRO A 151 -13.31 21.14 6.89
N GLU A 152 -14.13 21.26 7.94
CA GLU A 152 -13.79 21.98 9.17
C GLU A 152 -12.99 21.14 10.16
N ASN A 153 -13.25 19.81 10.19
CA ASN A 153 -12.65 18.92 11.20
C ASN A 153 -11.57 17.97 10.63
N PHE A 154 -11.44 17.91 9.31
CA PHE A 154 -10.39 17.09 8.70
C PHE A 154 -9.01 17.68 8.97
N ASN A 155 -8.07 16.83 9.33
CA ASN A 155 -6.67 17.19 9.58
C ASN A 155 -5.75 16.20 8.84
N THR A 156 -4.74 16.74 8.16
CA THR A 156 -3.74 15.94 7.45
C THR A 156 -2.77 15.22 8.40
N MET A 157 -2.81 15.51 9.69
CA MET A 157 -1.92 14.96 10.72
C MET A 157 -0.42 15.16 10.41
N GLY A 158 -0.07 16.14 9.55
CA GLY A 158 1.29 16.42 9.12
C GLY A 158 1.81 15.51 8.00
N PHE A 159 0.95 14.74 7.36
CA PHE A 159 1.30 14.01 6.13
C PHE A 159 1.48 14.96 4.96
N ASP A 160 2.42 14.64 4.07
CA ASP A 160 2.71 15.42 2.85
C ASP A 160 1.66 15.16 1.77
N GLN A 161 1.05 13.98 1.80
CA GLN A 161 0.01 13.55 0.87
C GLN A 161 -1.08 12.78 1.60
N VAL A 162 -2.35 13.04 1.25
CA VAL A 162 -3.50 12.27 1.70
C VAL A 162 -4.32 11.81 0.50
N THR A 163 -4.65 10.53 0.46
CA THR A 163 -5.53 9.96 -0.56
C THR A 163 -6.73 9.33 0.13
N PHE A 164 -7.91 9.86 -0.14
CA PHE A 164 -9.15 9.18 0.17
C PHE A 164 -9.43 8.15 -0.91
N LYS A 165 -9.72 6.94 -0.54
CA LYS A 165 -9.97 5.85 -1.49
C LYS A 165 -11.29 5.18 -1.17
N THR A 166 -12.19 5.11 -2.15
CA THR A 166 -13.43 4.35 -2.03
C THR A 166 -13.13 2.86 -1.95
N LEU A 167 -13.97 2.12 -1.23
CA LEU A 167 -13.87 0.66 -1.17
C LEU A 167 -14.20 0.06 -2.54
N GLN A 168 -13.43 -0.95 -2.93
CA GLN A 168 -13.57 -1.63 -4.20
C GLN A 168 -14.08 -3.04 -3.97
N TYR A 169 -15.05 -3.45 -4.79
CA TYR A 169 -15.53 -4.82 -4.81
C TYR A 169 -14.46 -5.73 -5.41
N GLY A 170 -14.28 -6.89 -4.79
CA GLY A 170 -13.45 -7.98 -5.28
C GLY A 170 -14.30 -9.17 -5.73
N GLU A 171 -13.68 -10.32 -5.87
CA GLU A 171 -14.39 -11.57 -6.22
C GLU A 171 -14.94 -12.29 -4.98
N ASP A 172 -14.36 -12.08 -3.81
CA ASP A 172 -14.80 -12.69 -2.55
C ASP A 172 -16.15 -12.17 -2.10
N GLY A 173 -17.14 -13.07 -1.97
CA GLY A 173 -18.51 -12.73 -1.59
C GLY A 173 -18.65 -12.17 -0.19
N ASP A 174 -17.82 -12.61 0.77
CA ASP A 174 -17.86 -12.13 2.15
C ASP A 174 -17.20 -10.74 2.26
N VAL A 175 -16.10 -10.50 1.54
CA VAL A 175 -15.48 -9.18 1.42
C VAL A 175 -16.45 -8.20 0.76
N ASN A 176 -17.12 -8.59 -0.33
CA ASN A 176 -18.10 -7.76 -1.03
C ASN A 176 -19.30 -7.43 -0.15
N ARG A 177 -19.80 -8.38 0.65
CA ARG A 177 -20.87 -8.15 1.61
C ARG A 177 -20.44 -7.11 2.64
N TRP A 178 -19.25 -7.28 3.21
CA TRP A 178 -18.71 -6.34 4.16
C TRP A 178 -18.56 -4.93 3.56
N ILE A 179 -18.03 -4.81 2.33
CA ILE A 179 -17.91 -3.53 1.61
C ILE A 179 -19.28 -2.88 1.43
N TYR A 180 -20.28 -3.65 0.99
CA TYR A 180 -21.64 -3.14 0.80
C TYR A 180 -22.23 -2.55 2.08
N GLU A 181 -21.99 -3.19 3.22
CA GLU A 181 -22.49 -2.78 4.54
C GLU A 181 -21.75 -1.56 5.11
N HIS A 182 -20.48 -1.34 4.70
CA HIS A 182 -19.60 -0.35 5.32
C HIS A 182 -19.14 0.76 4.37
N LYS A 183 -19.51 0.74 3.10
CA LYS A 183 -19.16 1.82 2.18
C LYS A 183 -19.87 3.13 2.55
N MET A 184 -19.22 4.24 2.27
CA MET A 184 -19.84 5.56 2.33
C MET A 184 -20.98 5.70 1.33
N SER A 185 -21.98 6.52 1.66
CA SER A 185 -22.99 6.98 0.70
C SER A 185 -22.41 7.99 -0.29
N ASP A 186 -23.08 8.19 -1.42
CA ASP A 186 -22.66 9.18 -2.41
C ASP A 186 -22.64 10.61 -1.85
N GLU A 187 -23.57 10.95 -0.93
CA GLU A 187 -23.60 12.24 -0.24
C GLU A 187 -22.36 12.44 0.64
N GLN A 188 -21.95 11.40 1.35
CA GLN A 188 -20.75 11.44 2.18
C GLN A 188 -19.48 11.55 1.34
N VAL A 189 -19.39 10.85 0.21
CA VAL A 189 -18.31 10.99 -0.75
C VAL A 189 -18.22 12.42 -1.29
N GLU A 190 -19.38 13.09 -1.48
CA GLU A 190 -19.39 14.50 -1.90
C GLU A 190 -18.80 15.44 -0.80
N ASN A 191 -19.01 15.14 0.47
CA ASN A 191 -18.34 15.89 1.54
C ASN A 191 -16.81 15.69 1.51
N ILE A 192 -16.34 14.49 1.18
CA ILE A 192 -14.90 14.25 0.96
C ILE A 192 -14.37 15.09 -0.22
N ARG A 193 -15.13 15.26 -1.31
CA ARG A 193 -14.76 16.15 -2.42
C ARG A 193 -14.53 17.59 -1.95
N LYS A 194 -15.40 18.10 -1.09
CA LYS A 194 -15.24 19.46 -0.51
C LYS A 194 -13.98 19.57 0.35
N ILE A 195 -13.59 18.50 1.07
CA ILE A 195 -12.31 18.43 1.78
C ILE A 195 -11.15 18.57 0.78
N VAL A 196 -11.17 17.76 -0.28
CA VAL A 196 -10.13 17.77 -1.32
C VAL A 196 -9.98 19.16 -1.93
N ASP A 197 -11.07 19.78 -2.32
CA ASP A 197 -11.08 21.12 -2.94
C ASP A 197 -10.50 22.17 -1.98
N LYS A 198 -10.92 22.16 -0.71
CA LYS A 198 -10.42 23.07 0.31
C LYS A 198 -8.91 22.94 0.49
N PHE A 199 -8.39 21.72 0.71
CA PHE A 199 -6.97 21.53 1.02
C PHE A 199 -6.08 21.80 -0.19
N ASN A 200 -6.51 21.46 -1.41
CA ASN A 200 -5.74 21.77 -2.61
C ASN A 200 -5.65 23.28 -2.89
N SER A 201 -6.59 24.09 -2.39
CA SER A 201 -6.53 25.56 -2.51
C SER A 201 -5.46 26.20 -1.62
N PHE A 202 -5.04 25.53 -0.54
CA PHE A 202 -4.02 26.06 0.39
C PHE A 202 -2.59 25.60 0.03
N GLY A 203 -2.42 24.54 -0.75
CA GLY A 203 -1.11 24.09 -1.26
C GLY A 203 -0.16 23.44 -0.23
N GLU A 204 -0.57 23.27 1.01
CA GLU A 204 0.29 22.74 2.09
C GLU A 204 0.41 21.20 2.08
N CYS A 205 -0.60 20.51 1.54
CA CYS A 205 -0.65 19.06 1.46
C CYS A 205 -1.40 18.66 0.19
N SER A 206 -0.90 17.67 -0.54
CA SER A 206 -1.62 17.12 -1.70
C SER A 206 -2.74 16.18 -1.22
N VAL A 207 -3.99 16.60 -1.36
CA VAL A 207 -5.16 15.78 -0.99
C VAL A 207 -5.88 15.32 -2.25
N ARG A 208 -6.21 14.03 -2.35
CA ARG A 208 -6.85 13.42 -3.52
C ARG A 208 -8.01 12.54 -3.10
N LEU A 209 -8.97 12.41 -4.00
CA LEU A 209 -10.03 11.40 -3.91
C LEU A 209 -9.87 10.42 -5.08
N ASP A 210 -9.63 9.16 -4.76
CA ASP A 210 -9.61 8.05 -5.72
C ASP A 210 -10.94 7.30 -5.64
N THR A 211 -11.83 7.57 -6.59
CA THR A 211 -13.12 6.89 -6.74
C THR A 211 -13.07 5.79 -7.78
N SER A 212 -11.89 5.54 -8.36
CA SER A 212 -11.79 4.52 -9.38
C SER A 212 -11.99 3.13 -8.76
N CYS A 213 -13.15 2.55 -9.02
CA CYS A 213 -13.42 1.11 -8.90
C CYS A 213 -12.53 0.32 -9.88
N GLN A 214 -11.28 0.65 -9.96
CA GLN A 214 -10.41 -0.14 -10.81
C GLN A 214 -9.94 -1.31 -9.98
N THR A 215 -10.39 -2.48 -10.35
CA THR A 215 -9.53 -3.65 -10.25
C THR A 215 -8.16 -3.15 -10.66
N ALA A 216 -7.16 -3.44 -9.91
CA ALA A 216 -5.81 -2.94 -10.16
C ALA A 216 -5.20 -3.47 -11.47
N ALA A 217 -5.96 -4.23 -12.23
CA ALA A 217 -5.62 -4.75 -13.56
C ALA A 217 -5.12 -3.61 -14.46
N GLY A 218 -3.87 -3.72 -14.88
CA GLY A 218 -3.23 -2.78 -15.80
C GLY A 218 -2.55 -1.56 -15.18
N ARG A 219 -2.61 -1.35 -13.86
CA ARG A 219 -1.88 -0.26 -13.19
C ARG A 219 -0.51 -0.65 -12.64
N TYR A 220 -0.35 -1.91 -12.25
CA TYR A 220 0.89 -2.49 -11.76
C TYR A 220 0.96 -3.98 -12.06
N GLU A 221 2.17 -4.46 -12.15
CA GLU A 221 2.50 -5.87 -12.13
C GLU A 221 2.92 -6.27 -10.72
N ILE A 222 2.82 -7.55 -10.39
CA ILE A 222 3.13 -8.07 -9.06
C ILE A 222 4.34 -8.99 -9.16
N PHE A 223 5.43 -8.62 -8.48
CA PHE A 223 6.59 -9.48 -8.30
C PHE A 223 6.51 -10.18 -6.95
N ARG A 224 6.72 -11.50 -6.92
CA ARG A 224 6.61 -12.31 -5.72
C ARG A 224 7.93 -12.96 -5.29
N CYS A 225 7.91 -13.58 -4.13
CA CYS A 225 9.07 -14.24 -3.56
C CYS A 225 9.56 -15.45 -4.38
N ASP A 226 8.75 -16.03 -5.28
CA ASP A 226 9.12 -17.06 -6.25
C ASP A 226 9.93 -16.52 -7.43
N GLY A 227 10.09 -15.19 -7.53
CA GLY A 227 10.80 -14.51 -8.61
C GLY A 227 10.01 -14.39 -9.90
N LYS A 228 8.71 -14.61 -9.88
CA LYS A 228 7.83 -14.40 -11.04
C LYS A 228 7.14 -13.05 -10.99
N VAL A 229 6.76 -12.55 -12.17
CA VAL A 229 5.94 -11.36 -12.37
C VAL A 229 4.56 -11.78 -12.86
N TYR A 230 3.54 -11.29 -12.19
CA TYR A 230 2.13 -11.53 -12.50
C TYR A 230 1.47 -10.24 -12.96
N PRO A 231 0.65 -10.24 -14.01
CA PRO A 231 -0.01 -9.04 -14.52
C PRO A 231 -1.12 -8.52 -13.60
N SER A 232 -1.64 -9.35 -12.70
CA SER A 232 -2.65 -9.00 -11.70
C SER A 232 -2.69 -10.04 -10.59
N TRP A 233 -3.46 -9.77 -9.53
CA TRP A 233 -3.72 -10.75 -8.47
C TRP A 233 -4.53 -11.96 -8.97
N GLU A 234 -5.47 -11.74 -9.90
CA GLU A 234 -6.31 -12.76 -10.49
C GLU A 234 -5.50 -13.73 -11.39
N ALA A 235 -4.52 -13.19 -12.13
CA ALA A 235 -3.65 -14.02 -12.98
C ALA A 235 -2.80 -15.00 -12.17
N PHE A 236 -2.53 -14.66 -10.93
CA PHE A 236 -1.82 -15.47 -9.98
C PHE A 236 -2.63 -16.71 -9.55
N GLU A 237 -3.93 -16.57 -9.33
CA GLU A 237 -4.83 -17.67 -8.96
C GLU A 237 -5.02 -18.67 -10.11
N ALA A 238 -5.00 -18.20 -11.36
CA ALA A 238 -5.21 -19.03 -12.54
C ALA A 238 -4.04 -20.00 -12.84
N GLU A 239 -2.83 -19.73 -12.36
CA GLU A 239 -1.67 -20.66 -12.52
C GLU A 239 -1.71 -21.84 -11.52
N GLU A 240 -2.57 -21.81 -10.51
CA GLU A 240 -2.65 -22.81 -9.44
C GLU A 240 -3.81 -23.81 -9.60
N GLY A 241 -4.68 -23.63 -10.56
CA GLY A 241 -5.81 -24.52 -10.90
C GLY A 241 -5.46 -25.47 -12.01
#